data_5780ca7dc3aaf3084411ace5738f9d63
#
_entry.id   5780ca7dc3aaf3084411ace5738f9d63
#
_cell.length_a   1.000
_cell.length_b   1.000
_cell.length_c   1.000
_cell.angle_alpha   90.00
_cell.angle_beta   90.00
_cell.angle_gamma   90.00
#
_symmetry.space_group_name_H-M   'P 1'
#
loop_
_entity.id
_entity.type
_entity.pdbx_description
1 polymer ?
#
loop_
_entity_poly.entity_id
_entity_poly.type
_entity_poly.pdbx_seq_one_letter_code
_entity_poly.pdbx_strand_id
1 'polypeptide(L)'
;MEHRKLRVLATIKFCSITPSRSKLQEDSTSWLVCANFLSNNEVENTPTVNNVIPDEEWRLHQNDIVIKRITPSYVNYIDYNPKKTYCGNNLIIVTPNEAIDAKYLAMILNNKIGELSQESSVGAVMKSVSRKDIEALEIPLPDIGKQRLIGELWYKGIELKKKRTRLAELECLRNNYLIQRTINN
;
A
#
# COMPACT_ATOMS: atom_id res chain seq x y z
N MET A 1 -1.17 -24.32 15.28
CA MET A 1 -0.46 -23.16 14.67
C MET A 1 -0.63 -22.00 15.64
N GLU A 2 0.45 -21.33 15.99
CA GLU A 2 0.43 -20.19 16.90
C GLU A 2 -0.25 -18.99 16.19
N HIS A 3 -1.00 -18.17 16.96
CA HIS A 3 -1.59 -16.93 16.50
C HIS A 3 -1.18 -15.81 17.44
N ARG A 4 -0.85 -14.66 16.89
CA ARG A 4 -0.53 -13.45 17.68
C ARG A 4 -1.25 -12.24 17.13
N LYS A 5 -1.59 -11.29 18.01
CA LYS A 5 -2.20 -10.02 17.61
C LYS A 5 -1.21 -9.16 16.84
N LEU A 6 -1.69 -8.49 15.80
CA LEU A 6 -0.86 -7.64 14.94
C LEU A 6 -0.04 -6.62 15.74
N ARG A 7 -0.61 -6.03 16.79
CA ARG A 7 0.08 -5.06 17.67
C ARG A 7 1.36 -5.60 18.35
N VAL A 8 1.53 -6.93 18.41
CA VAL A 8 2.73 -7.57 18.98
C VAL A 8 3.78 -7.84 17.89
N LEU A 9 3.35 -7.91 16.63
CA LEU A 9 4.17 -8.29 15.47
C LEU A 9 4.64 -7.09 14.65
N ALA A 10 4.04 -5.92 14.87
CA ALA A 10 4.34 -4.74 14.08
C ALA A 10 4.08 -3.45 14.85
N THR A 11 4.80 -2.40 14.48
CA THR A 11 4.46 -1.02 14.85
C THR A 11 3.41 -0.50 13.89
N ILE A 12 2.34 0.13 14.41
CA ILE A 12 1.20 0.60 13.62
C ILE A 12 1.04 2.10 13.81
N LYS A 13 1.17 2.88 12.74
CA LYS A 13 1.07 4.34 12.75
C LYS A 13 -0.08 4.80 11.86
N PHE A 14 -0.95 5.65 12.41
CA PHE A 14 -2.06 6.27 11.70
C PHE A 14 -1.68 7.67 11.25
N CYS A 15 -1.45 7.84 9.96
CA CYS A 15 -0.92 9.08 9.41
C CYS A 15 -1.97 10.19 9.38
N SER A 16 -1.54 11.43 9.66
CA SER A 16 -2.41 12.61 9.74
C SER A 16 -2.01 13.76 8.82
N ILE A 17 -0.99 13.60 7.97
CA ILE A 17 -0.56 14.66 7.05
C ILE A 17 -1.64 14.88 5.99
N THR A 18 -2.12 16.12 5.89
CA THR A 18 -3.05 16.54 4.83
C THR A 18 -2.30 17.38 3.81
N PRO A 19 -2.24 16.97 2.53
CA PRO A 19 -1.58 17.75 1.50
C PRO A 19 -2.37 19.04 1.24
N SER A 20 -1.70 20.19 1.26
CA SER A 20 -2.29 21.47 0.84
C SER A 20 -2.24 21.55 -0.68
N ARG A 21 -3.39 21.44 -1.35
CA ARG A 21 -3.50 21.50 -2.82
C ARG A 21 -2.98 22.80 -3.44
N SER A 22 -2.96 23.91 -2.68
CA SER A 22 -2.58 25.23 -3.18
C SER A 22 -1.08 25.49 -3.22
N LYS A 23 -0.24 24.52 -2.81
CA LYS A 23 1.19 24.74 -2.57
C LYS A 23 2.09 23.66 -3.14
N LEU A 24 1.64 22.87 -4.10
CA LEU A 24 2.49 21.90 -4.81
C LEU A 24 3.46 22.68 -5.70
N GLN A 25 4.75 22.59 -5.43
CA GLN A 25 5.82 23.18 -6.25
C GLN A 25 6.63 22.05 -6.92
N GLU A 26 7.03 22.28 -8.17
CA GLU A 26 7.77 21.29 -8.97
C GLU A 26 9.15 20.92 -8.37
N ASP A 27 9.74 21.80 -7.56
CA ASP A 27 11.05 21.60 -6.92
C ASP A 27 11.02 20.91 -5.56
N SER A 28 9.93 20.19 -5.25
CA SER A 28 9.82 19.47 -3.99
C SER A 28 10.84 18.33 -3.89
N THR A 29 11.61 18.32 -2.83
CA THR A 29 12.58 17.24 -2.55
C THR A 29 11.96 16.08 -1.77
N SER A 30 10.70 16.18 -1.37
CA SER A 30 9.96 15.19 -0.60
C SER A 30 8.71 14.74 -1.33
N TRP A 31 8.33 13.49 -1.13
CA TRP A 31 7.17 12.87 -1.76
C TRP A 31 6.12 12.51 -0.72
N LEU A 32 4.85 12.68 -1.06
CA LEU A 32 3.73 12.32 -0.22
C LEU A 32 2.87 11.26 -0.90
N VAL A 33 2.71 10.12 -0.25
CA VAL A 33 1.72 9.11 -0.65
C VAL A 33 0.36 9.56 -0.15
N CYS A 34 -0.60 9.72 -1.06
CA CYS A 34 -1.95 10.14 -0.73
C CYS A 34 -2.94 8.99 -0.90
N ALA A 35 -3.89 8.87 0.01
CA ALA A 35 -4.89 7.80 -0.01
C ALA A 35 -5.69 7.75 -1.33
N ASN A 36 -5.92 8.90 -1.99
CA ASN A 36 -6.64 8.95 -3.25
C ASN A 36 -5.87 8.39 -4.45
N PHE A 37 -4.53 8.32 -4.34
CA PHE A 37 -3.64 7.82 -5.38
C PHE A 37 -3.08 6.43 -5.05
N LEU A 38 -3.54 5.82 -3.97
CA LEU A 38 -3.16 4.46 -3.60
C LEU A 38 -4.15 3.48 -4.19
N SER A 39 -3.67 2.57 -5.04
CA SER A 39 -4.40 1.42 -5.54
C SER A 39 -3.79 0.11 -5.05
N ASN A 40 -4.40 -1.01 -5.37
CA ASN A 40 -3.93 -2.31 -4.87
C ASN A 40 -2.55 -2.66 -5.43
N ASN A 41 -1.55 -2.69 -4.57
CA ASN A 41 -0.13 -2.91 -4.88
C ASN A 41 0.50 -1.89 -5.85
N GLU A 42 -0.08 -0.69 -5.92
CA GLU A 42 0.45 0.45 -6.65
C GLU A 42 0.43 1.67 -5.75
N VAL A 43 1.58 2.34 -5.66
CA VAL A 43 1.77 3.53 -4.83
C VAL A 43 2.19 4.67 -5.75
N GLU A 44 1.34 5.69 -5.85
CA GLU A 44 1.69 6.93 -6.53
C GLU A 44 2.08 8.00 -5.51
N ASN A 45 3.19 8.64 -5.76
CA ASN A 45 3.70 9.74 -4.94
C ASN A 45 3.34 11.07 -5.56
N THR A 46 2.85 11.99 -4.75
CA THR A 46 2.68 13.39 -5.13
C THR A 46 3.79 14.24 -4.48
N PRO A 47 4.36 15.24 -5.18
CA PRO A 47 5.33 16.14 -4.57
C PRO A 47 4.74 16.84 -3.34
N THR A 48 5.53 16.94 -2.28
CA THR A 48 5.15 17.75 -1.10
C THR A 48 5.64 19.17 -1.28
N VAL A 49 5.00 20.09 -0.58
CA VAL A 49 5.41 21.49 -0.56
C VAL A 49 6.65 21.67 0.29
N ASN A 50 7.61 22.46 -0.18
CA ASN A 50 8.89 22.72 0.49
C ASN A 50 8.80 23.36 1.88
N ASN A 51 7.66 23.89 2.29
CA ASN A 51 7.49 24.63 3.55
C ASN A 51 6.92 23.78 4.71
N VAL A 52 6.57 22.55 4.47
CA VAL A 52 6.11 21.61 5.50
C VAL A 52 7.02 20.40 5.45
N ILE A 53 8.01 20.34 6.31
CA ILE A 53 8.77 19.12 6.55
C ILE A 53 7.81 18.18 7.28
N PRO A 54 7.39 17.07 6.64
CA PRO A 54 6.56 16.09 7.32
C PRO A 54 7.31 15.52 8.50
N ASP A 55 6.60 15.19 9.56
CA ASP A 55 7.19 14.52 10.71
C ASP A 55 7.80 13.19 10.30
N GLU A 56 9.02 12.93 10.74
CA GLU A 56 9.75 11.67 10.48
C GLU A 56 8.96 10.44 10.97
N GLU A 57 8.01 10.62 11.86
CA GLU A 57 7.11 9.55 12.31
C GLU A 57 6.35 8.90 11.14
N TRP A 58 6.00 9.66 10.11
CA TRP A 58 5.23 9.15 8.96
C TRP A 58 6.06 8.88 7.72
N ARG A 59 7.37 8.86 7.88
CA ARG A 59 8.30 8.45 6.81
C ARG A 59 8.17 6.96 6.53
N LEU A 60 8.16 6.64 5.24
CA LEU A 60 8.18 5.27 4.75
C LEU A 60 9.59 4.71 4.71
N HIS A 61 9.69 3.42 5.02
CA HIS A 61 10.91 2.64 4.88
C HIS A 61 10.65 1.40 4.02
N GLN A 62 11.74 0.81 3.53
CA GLN A 62 11.65 -0.49 2.87
C GLN A 62 11.11 -1.54 3.84
N ASN A 63 10.28 -2.43 3.34
CA ASN A 63 9.54 -3.45 4.08
C ASN A 63 8.35 -2.93 4.91
N ASP A 64 8.05 -1.63 4.87
CA ASP A 64 6.79 -1.14 5.39
C ASP A 64 5.60 -1.64 4.56
N ILE A 65 4.45 -1.72 5.21
CA ILE A 65 3.17 -2.03 4.59
C ILE A 65 2.28 -0.81 4.74
N VAL A 66 1.77 -0.29 3.63
CA VAL A 66 0.87 0.87 3.61
C VAL A 66 -0.56 0.40 3.38
N ILE A 67 -1.45 0.77 4.28
CA ILE A 67 -2.87 0.42 4.22
C ILE A 67 -3.69 1.69 3.99
N LYS A 68 -4.52 1.69 2.94
CA LYS A 68 -5.58 2.67 2.76
C LYS A 68 -6.78 2.25 3.61
N ARG A 69 -7.08 3.04 4.66
CA ARG A 69 -8.11 2.69 5.63
C ARG A 69 -9.54 3.01 5.19
N ILE A 70 -9.72 3.91 4.22
CA ILE A 70 -11.03 4.29 3.68
C ILE A 70 -11.38 3.44 2.45
N THR A 71 -12.67 3.13 2.27
CA THR A 71 -13.15 2.31 1.15
C THR A 71 -12.97 3.01 -0.20
N PRO A 72 -12.50 2.32 -1.25
CA PRO A 72 -11.98 0.96 -1.23
C PRO A 72 -10.63 0.86 -0.51
N SER A 73 -10.49 -0.12 0.38
CA SER A 73 -9.27 -0.32 1.18
C SER A 73 -8.26 -1.16 0.41
N TYR A 74 -7.00 -0.77 0.46
CA TYR A 74 -5.89 -1.44 -0.22
C TYR A 74 -4.72 -1.65 0.72
N VAL A 75 -3.96 -2.72 0.47
CA VAL A 75 -2.72 -3.02 1.18
C VAL A 75 -1.58 -3.06 0.19
N ASN A 76 -0.51 -2.32 0.47
CA ASN A 76 0.65 -2.21 -0.40
C ASN A 76 1.92 -2.51 0.38
N TYR A 77 2.75 -3.38 -0.15
CA TYR A 77 4.07 -3.68 0.37
C TYR A 77 5.12 -2.80 -0.33
N ILE A 78 6.00 -2.19 0.45
CA ILE A 78 7.07 -1.32 -0.05
C ILE A 78 8.35 -2.15 -0.23
N ASP A 79 8.63 -2.55 -1.46
CA ASP A 79 9.77 -3.39 -1.84
C ASP A 79 11.05 -2.60 -2.17
N TYR A 80 10.94 -1.29 -2.30
CA TYR A 80 12.03 -0.38 -2.65
C TYR A 80 12.42 0.51 -1.46
N ASN A 81 13.56 1.20 -1.57
CA ASN A 81 13.96 2.20 -0.59
C ASN A 81 13.34 3.57 -0.92
N PRO A 82 12.27 3.98 -0.23
CA PRO A 82 11.55 5.22 -0.53
C PRO A 82 12.30 6.42 0.06
N LYS A 83 13.11 7.11 -0.75
CA LYS A 83 13.84 8.30 -0.32
C LYS A 83 12.87 9.45 -0.06
N LYS A 84 12.90 10.04 1.16
CA LYS A 84 12.08 11.21 1.53
C LYS A 84 10.60 11.08 1.16
N THR A 85 10.03 9.89 1.35
CA THR A 85 8.62 9.60 1.08
C THR A 85 7.86 9.44 2.38
N TYR A 86 6.74 10.12 2.49
CA TYR A 86 5.91 10.19 3.71
C TYR A 86 4.48 9.77 3.40
N CYS A 87 3.76 9.25 4.40
CA CYS A 87 2.36 8.89 4.28
C CYS A 87 1.43 10.03 4.71
N GLY A 88 0.45 10.32 3.85
CA GLY A 88 -0.62 11.27 4.13
C GLY A 88 -1.75 10.70 5.01
N ASN A 89 -2.76 11.54 5.26
CA ASN A 89 -3.93 11.14 6.03
C ASN A 89 -4.69 9.97 5.37
N ASN A 90 -5.49 9.28 6.17
CA ASN A 90 -6.23 8.07 5.79
C ASN A 90 -5.36 6.89 5.34
N LEU A 91 -4.07 6.95 5.62
CA LEU A 91 -3.13 5.85 5.47
C LEU A 91 -2.65 5.36 6.84
N ILE A 92 -2.28 4.09 6.87
CA ILE A 92 -1.69 3.43 8.03
C ILE A 92 -0.38 2.83 7.57
N ILE A 93 0.70 3.10 8.31
CA ILE A 93 1.98 2.41 8.14
C ILE A 93 2.03 1.26 9.14
N VAL A 94 2.31 0.08 8.65
CA VAL A 94 2.57 -1.11 9.46
C VAL A 94 4.02 -1.52 9.20
N THR A 95 4.86 -1.38 10.22
CA THR A 95 6.28 -1.78 10.18
C THR A 95 6.45 -3.11 10.91
N PRO A 96 6.65 -4.23 10.21
CA PRO A 96 6.85 -5.54 10.81
C PRO A 96 8.10 -5.58 11.70
N ASN A 97 8.06 -6.34 12.79
CA ASN A 97 9.26 -6.65 13.57
C ASN A 97 9.91 -7.95 13.08
N GLU A 98 11.00 -8.38 13.72
CA GLU A 98 11.78 -9.57 13.33
C GLU A 98 11.04 -10.91 13.47
N ALA A 99 9.91 -10.94 14.19
CA ALA A 99 9.14 -12.17 14.42
C ALA A 99 8.26 -12.57 13.22
N ILE A 100 8.09 -11.69 12.23
CA ILE A 100 7.23 -11.92 11.08
C ILE A 100 7.86 -11.43 9.78
N ASP A 101 7.72 -12.24 8.72
CA ASP A 101 8.12 -11.83 7.38
C ASP A 101 7.18 -10.75 6.82
N ALA A 102 7.74 -9.67 6.27
CA ALA A 102 6.97 -8.51 5.81
C ALA A 102 6.05 -8.82 4.63
N LYS A 103 6.49 -9.63 3.66
CA LYS A 103 5.67 -10.03 2.51
C LYS A 103 4.53 -10.95 2.96
N TYR A 104 4.83 -11.86 3.88
CA TYR A 104 3.82 -12.73 4.48
C TYR A 104 2.76 -11.91 5.21
N LEU A 105 3.18 -10.96 6.05
CA LEU A 105 2.24 -10.08 6.74
C LEU A 105 1.41 -9.26 5.77
N ALA A 106 2.01 -8.69 4.72
CA ALA A 106 1.29 -7.94 3.69
C ALA A 106 0.22 -8.79 3.01
N MET A 107 0.52 -10.06 2.69
CA MET A 107 -0.45 -11.01 2.15
C MET A 107 -1.63 -11.23 3.10
N ILE A 108 -1.36 -11.50 4.38
CA ILE A 108 -2.42 -11.72 5.38
C ILE A 108 -3.29 -10.47 5.53
N LEU A 109 -2.69 -9.29 5.62
CA LEU A 109 -3.42 -8.03 5.72
C LEU A 109 -4.24 -7.76 4.46
N ASN A 110 -3.71 -8.02 3.28
CA ASN A 110 -4.44 -7.85 2.02
C ASN A 110 -5.73 -8.68 1.98
N ASN A 111 -5.71 -9.90 2.52
CA ASN A 111 -6.89 -10.76 2.59
C ASN A 111 -7.89 -10.28 3.65
N LYS A 112 -7.40 -9.83 4.81
CA LYS A 112 -8.26 -9.47 5.96
C LYS A 112 -8.84 -8.05 5.90
N ILE A 113 -8.14 -7.09 5.31
CA ILE A 113 -8.58 -5.68 5.28
C ILE A 113 -9.90 -5.50 4.51
N GLY A 114 -10.10 -6.27 3.44
CA GLY A 114 -11.36 -6.28 2.69
C GLY A 114 -12.55 -6.69 3.55
N GLU A 115 -12.39 -7.72 4.36
CA GLU A 115 -13.42 -8.21 5.29
C GLU A 115 -13.73 -7.17 6.36
N LEU A 116 -12.72 -6.61 7.03
CA LEU A 116 -12.89 -5.58 8.06
C LEU A 116 -13.59 -4.32 7.54
N SER A 117 -13.33 -3.92 6.31
CA SER A 117 -13.97 -2.75 5.71
C SER A 117 -15.45 -2.99 5.37
N GLN A 118 -15.87 -4.24 5.22
CA GLN A 118 -17.27 -4.61 4.99
C GLN A 118 -18.06 -4.73 6.30
N GLU A 119 -17.50 -5.32 7.34
CA GLU A 119 -18.16 -5.55 8.64
C GLU A 119 -18.42 -4.25 9.41
N SER A 120 -17.55 -3.25 9.28
CA SER A 120 -17.63 -1.97 10.03
C SER A 120 -18.80 -1.06 9.62
N SER A 121 -19.79 -1.54 8.86
CA SER A 121 -20.72 -0.68 8.15
C SER A 121 -22.16 -1.12 8.15
N VAL A 122 -22.82 -0.93 9.28
CA VAL A 122 -24.27 -0.75 9.29
C VAL A 122 -24.50 0.77 9.38
N GLY A 123 -24.85 1.41 8.26
CA GLY A 123 -25.36 2.79 8.22
C GLY A 123 -24.36 3.93 7.96
N ALA A 124 -23.08 3.70 7.73
CA ALA A 124 -22.10 4.78 7.47
C ALA A 124 -21.87 5.02 5.97
N VAL A 125 -21.88 6.30 5.57
CA VAL A 125 -21.60 6.73 4.19
C VAL A 125 -20.16 6.46 3.77
N MET A 126 -19.20 6.48 4.70
CA MET A 126 -17.80 6.13 4.46
C MET A 126 -17.32 5.08 5.46
N LYS A 127 -16.94 3.93 4.92
CA LYS A 127 -16.41 2.81 5.69
C LYS A 127 -14.90 2.99 5.90
N SER A 128 -14.44 2.84 7.13
CA SER A 128 -13.01 2.94 7.44
C SER A 128 -12.58 1.89 8.46
N VAL A 129 -11.37 1.36 8.28
CA VAL A 129 -10.75 0.44 9.24
C VAL A 129 -10.37 1.21 10.50
N SER A 130 -10.82 0.75 11.67
CA SER A 130 -10.50 1.38 12.96
C SER A 130 -9.12 0.92 13.49
N ARG A 131 -8.53 1.73 14.37
CA ARG A 131 -7.28 1.36 15.06
C ARG A 131 -7.46 0.08 15.87
N LYS A 132 -8.55 -0.03 16.60
CA LYS A 132 -8.84 -1.16 17.48
C LYS A 132 -8.93 -2.47 16.68
N ASP A 133 -9.60 -2.44 15.54
CA ASP A 133 -9.81 -3.63 14.72
C ASP A 133 -8.48 -4.11 14.11
N ILE A 134 -7.68 -3.20 13.58
CA ILE A 134 -6.38 -3.57 12.97
C ILE A 134 -5.39 -4.07 14.02
N GLU A 135 -5.30 -3.43 15.18
CA GLU A 135 -4.40 -3.85 16.27
C GLU A 135 -4.80 -5.21 16.87
N ALA A 136 -6.09 -5.54 16.84
CA ALA A 136 -6.65 -6.78 17.38
C ALA A 136 -6.58 -7.96 16.40
N LEU A 137 -6.23 -7.73 15.12
CA LEU A 137 -6.13 -8.79 14.12
C LEU A 137 -5.24 -9.93 14.59
N GLU A 138 -5.78 -11.14 14.54
CA GLU A 138 -5.02 -12.36 14.83
C GLU A 138 -4.31 -12.84 13.56
N ILE A 139 -2.99 -12.92 13.66
CA ILE A 139 -2.09 -13.30 12.57
C ILE A 139 -1.57 -14.72 12.85
N PRO A 140 -1.82 -15.68 11.96
CA PRO A 140 -1.24 -17.02 12.09
C PRO A 140 0.27 -16.96 11.88
N LEU A 141 1.03 -17.68 12.73
CA LEU A 141 2.49 -17.69 12.69
C LEU A 141 3.00 -19.11 12.45
N PRO A 142 3.15 -19.55 11.19
CA PRO A 142 3.96 -20.71 10.89
C PRO A 142 5.44 -20.40 11.14
N ASP A 143 6.32 -21.40 11.02
CA ASP A 143 7.75 -21.14 11.09
C ASP A 143 8.21 -20.11 10.04
N ILE A 144 9.27 -19.38 10.36
CA ILE A 144 9.74 -18.23 9.55
C ILE A 144 10.12 -18.65 8.12
N GLY A 145 10.57 -19.88 7.91
CA GLY A 145 10.89 -20.41 6.58
C GLY A 145 9.62 -20.52 5.71
N LYS A 146 8.52 -21.01 6.29
CA LYS A 146 7.22 -21.06 5.61
C LYS A 146 6.66 -19.67 5.36
N GLN A 147 6.78 -18.74 6.33
CA GLN A 147 6.36 -17.35 6.13
C GLN A 147 7.06 -16.75 4.91
N ARG A 148 8.39 -16.85 4.82
CA ARG A 148 9.18 -16.35 3.68
C ARG A 148 8.76 -16.97 2.36
N LEU A 149 8.58 -18.29 2.33
CA LEU A 149 8.15 -18.98 1.11
C LEU A 149 6.77 -18.48 0.63
N ILE A 150 5.80 -18.42 1.54
CA ILE A 150 4.44 -17.99 1.23
C ILE A 150 4.42 -16.52 0.78
N GLY A 151 5.11 -15.63 1.52
CA GLY A 151 5.22 -14.21 1.21
C GLY A 151 5.86 -13.97 -0.14
N GLU A 152 6.94 -14.69 -0.46
CA GLU A 152 7.63 -14.58 -1.75
C GLU A 152 6.75 -15.06 -2.92
N LEU A 153 6.05 -16.18 -2.78
CA LEU A 153 5.13 -16.68 -3.80
C LEU A 153 4.00 -15.68 -4.07
N TRP A 154 3.40 -15.13 -3.03
CA TRP A 154 2.37 -14.11 -3.15
C TRP A 154 2.89 -12.86 -3.88
N TYR A 155 4.05 -12.36 -3.47
CA TYR A 155 4.62 -11.16 -4.04
C TYR A 155 5.02 -11.34 -5.52
N LYS A 156 5.64 -12.47 -5.88
CA LYS A 156 5.90 -12.83 -7.28
C LYS A 156 4.64 -12.92 -8.13
N GLY A 157 3.54 -13.39 -7.55
CA GLY A 157 2.24 -13.38 -8.22
C GLY A 157 1.77 -11.96 -8.58
N ILE A 158 1.96 -11.00 -7.67
CA ILE A 158 1.65 -9.58 -7.92
C ILE A 158 2.53 -9.01 -9.02
N GLU A 159 3.85 -9.22 -8.96
CA GLU A 159 4.78 -8.75 -9.98
C GLU A 159 4.44 -9.32 -11.37
N LEU A 160 4.12 -10.61 -11.43
CA LEU A 160 3.73 -11.26 -12.67
C LEU A 160 2.44 -10.66 -13.24
N LYS A 161 1.44 -10.40 -12.38
CA LYS A 161 0.21 -9.73 -12.79
C LYS A 161 0.49 -8.35 -13.38
N LYS A 162 1.29 -7.52 -12.71
CA LYS A 162 1.69 -6.19 -13.21
C LYS A 162 2.36 -6.28 -14.60
N LYS A 163 3.31 -7.19 -14.76
CA LYS A 163 4.01 -7.38 -16.05
C LYS A 163 3.05 -7.81 -17.18
N ARG A 164 2.11 -8.72 -16.89
CA ARG A 164 1.11 -9.16 -17.87
C ARG A 164 0.15 -8.04 -18.27
N THR A 165 -0.33 -7.25 -17.30
CA THR A 165 -1.17 -6.08 -17.58
C THR A 165 -0.42 -5.09 -18.46
N ARG A 166 0.83 -4.78 -18.13
CA ARG A 166 1.65 -3.87 -18.93
C ARG A 166 1.91 -4.38 -20.34
N LEU A 167 2.14 -5.67 -20.50
CA LEU A 167 2.29 -6.30 -21.83
C LEU A 167 1.02 -6.14 -22.66
N ALA A 168 -0.15 -6.45 -22.09
CA ALA A 168 -1.44 -6.30 -22.78
C ALA A 168 -1.70 -4.85 -23.22
N GLU A 169 -1.38 -3.85 -22.38
CA GLU A 169 -1.47 -2.44 -22.74
C GLU A 169 -0.56 -2.08 -23.93
N LEU A 170 0.69 -2.54 -23.90
CA LEU A 170 1.64 -2.29 -25.00
C LEU A 170 1.22 -2.95 -26.31
N GLU A 171 0.67 -4.16 -26.24
CA GLU A 171 0.10 -4.84 -27.42
C GLU A 171 -1.08 -4.08 -28.00
N CYS A 172 -1.97 -3.57 -27.15
CA CYS A 172 -3.08 -2.72 -27.58
C CYS A 172 -2.59 -1.43 -28.26
N LEU A 173 -1.63 -0.75 -27.66
CA LEU A 173 -1.02 0.46 -28.24
C LEU A 173 -0.36 0.17 -29.59
N ARG A 174 0.40 -0.92 -29.70
CA ARG A 174 1.00 -1.36 -30.97
C ARG A 174 -0.06 -1.60 -32.05
N ASN A 175 -1.12 -2.31 -31.71
CA ASN A 175 -2.18 -2.62 -32.67
C ASN A 175 -2.89 -1.33 -33.14
N ASN A 176 -3.19 -0.41 -32.22
CA ASN A 176 -3.78 0.90 -32.56
C ASN A 176 -2.87 1.70 -33.50
N TYR A 177 -1.56 1.72 -33.23
CA TYR A 177 -0.59 2.37 -34.12
C TYR A 177 -0.59 1.76 -35.52
N LEU A 178 -0.59 0.44 -35.64
CA LEU A 178 -0.63 -0.25 -36.95
C LEU A 178 -1.92 0.06 -37.71
N ILE A 179 -3.08 0.07 -37.02
CA ILE A 179 -4.38 0.43 -37.64
C ILE A 179 -4.30 1.86 -38.19
N GLN A 180 -3.86 2.83 -37.37
CA GLN A 180 -3.75 4.24 -37.81
C GLN A 180 -2.81 4.40 -39.00
N ARG A 181 -1.70 3.70 -39.01
CA ARG A 181 -0.76 3.70 -40.13
C ARG A 181 -1.37 3.12 -41.42
N THR A 182 -2.20 2.09 -41.29
CA THR A 182 -2.86 1.46 -42.47
C THR A 182 -3.97 2.32 -43.04
N ILE A 183 -4.67 3.13 -42.19
CA ILE A 183 -5.72 4.04 -42.63
C ILE A 183 -5.14 5.27 -43.37
N ASN A 184 -3.95 5.71 -42.97
CA ASN A 184 -3.34 6.95 -43.47
C ASN A 184 -2.39 6.72 -44.68
N ASN A 185 -2.21 5.51 -45.12
CA ASN A 185 -1.52 5.12 -46.36
C ASN A 185 -2.54 4.72 -47.44
#